data_219f79ee9230e13ed58ff8989e81c768
#
_entry.id   219f79ee9230e13ed58ff8989e81c768
#
_cell.length_a   1.000
_cell.length_b   1.000
_cell.length_c   1.000
_cell.angle_alpha   90.00
_cell.angle_beta   90.00
_cell.angle_gamma   90.00
#
_symmetry.space_group_name_H-M   'P 1'
#
loop_
_entity.id
_entity.type
_entity.pdbx_description
1 polymer ?
#
loop_
_entity_poly.entity_id
_entity_poly.type
_entity_poly.pdbx_seq_one_letter_code
_entity_poly.pdbx_strand_id
1 'polypeptide(L)'
;MRLELIIILLISNSLISQNSLFNLEKTNPLDIPIILSGTYGELRSNHFHSGIDVKTKGIQGLSVYSYASGYVSRIKISHGGYGKALYIKHPDGTTTVYAHLKKFSSKIEKIVKSRQYKRESYEIEFFPKENEISVLKNEIIAFSGNT
;
A
#
# COMPACT_ATOMS: atom_id res chain seq x y z
N MET A 1 -45.62 15.02 -15.87
CA MET A 1 -44.57 16.03 -15.58
C MET A 1 -43.77 15.80 -14.29
N ARG A 2 -44.40 15.33 -13.20
CA ARG A 2 -43.64 15.11 -11.94
C ARG A 2 -42.70 13.88 -11.91
N LEU A 3 -43.00 12.84 -12.69
CA LEU A 3 -42.22 11.60 -12.72
C LEU A 3 -40.86 11.77 -13.42
N GLU A 4 -40.83 12.55 -14.49
CA GLU A 4 -39.61 12.82 -15.25
C GLU A 4 -38.60 13.65 -14.46
N LEU A 5 -39.06 14.60 -13.62
CA LEU A 5 -38.21 15.42 -12.79
C LEU A 5 -37.48 14.58 -11.71
N ILE A 6 -38.19 13.57 -11.15
CA ILE A 6 -37.62 12.67 -10.14
C ILE A 6 -36.54 11.76 -10.75
N ILE A 7 -36.73 11.27 -11.98
CA ILE A 7 -35.76 10.43 -12.69
C ILE A 7 -34.49 11.21 -13.00
N ILE A 8 -34.59 12.45 -13.47
CA ILE A 8 -33.43 13.31 -13.74
C ILE A 8 -32.65 13.61 -12.44
N LEU A 9 -33.31 13.83 -11.32
CA LEU A 9 -32.67 14.08 -10.02
C LEU A 9 -31.93 12.84 -9.51
N LEU A 10 -32.48 11.63 -9.70
CA LEU A 10 -31.83 10.37 -9.33
C LEU A 10 -30.62 10.06 -10.19
N ILE A 11 -30.66 10.35 -11.48
CA ILE A 11 -29.54 10.16 -12.40
C ILE A 11 -28.40 11.15 -12.07
N SER A 12 -28.72 12.41 -11.75
CA SER A 12 -27.70 13.41 -11.40
C SER A 12 -26.95 13.04 -10.11
N ASN A 13 -27.64 12.52 -9.09
CA ASN A 13 -26.99 12.05 -7.87
C ASN A 13 -26.11 10.81 -8.08
N SER A 14 -26.47 9.92 -8.98
CA SER A 14 -25.66 8.77 -9.34
C SER A 14 -24.35 9.16 -10.07
N LEU A 15 -24.42 10.16 -10.95
CA LEU A 15 -23.25 10.67 -11.68
C LEU A 15 -22.28 11.43 -10.75
N ILE A 16 -22.77 12.17 -9.78
CA ILE A 16 -21.92 12.86 -8.78
C ILE A 16 -21.24 11.84 -7.87
N SER A 17 -21.92 10.76 -7.47
CA SER A 17 -21.36 9.69 -6.66
C SER A 17 -20.22 8.93 -7.37
N GLN A 18 -20.32 8.69 -8.67
CA GLN A 18 -19.31 7.99 -9.45
C GLN A 18 -18.02 8.83 -9.63
N ASN A 19 -18.13 10.15 -9.82
CA ASN A 19 -16.97 11.02 -9.98
C ASN A 19 -16.16 11.20 -8.70
N SER A 20 -16.75 11.09 -7.53
CA SER A 20 -16.04 11.20 -6.24
C SER A 20 -15.22 9.94 -5.90
N LEU A 21 -15.56 8.77 -6.44
CA LEU A 21 -14.86 7.52 -6.21
C LEU A 21 -13.55 7.38 -7.01
N PHE A 22 -13.38 8.12 -8.11
CA PHE A 22 -12.20 8.02 -8.97
C PHE A 22 -11.11 9.06 -8.70
N ASN A 23 -11.30 9.98 -7.77
CA ASN A 23 -10.33 11.05 -7.51
C ASN A 23 -9.52 10.79 -6.23
N LEU A 24 -8.89 9.61 -6.14
CA LEU A 24 -7.96 9.30 -5.06
C LEU A 24 -6.71 10.20 -5.21
N GLU A 25 -6.47 11.07 -4.25
CA GLU A 25 -5.22 11.83 -4.21
C GLU A 25 -4.03 10.90 -3.97
N LYS A 26 -3.07 10.97 -4.86
CA LYS A 26 -1.89 10.10 -4.94
C LYS A 26 -0.60 10.88 -4.71
N THR A 27 0.44 10.20 -4.23
CA THR A 27 1.78 10.78 -4.05
C THR A 27 2.87 9.77 -4.37
N ASN A 28 4.11 10.23 -4.51
CA ASN A 28 5.24 9.32 -4.69
C ASN A 28 5.53 8.55 -3.39
N PRO A 29 5.84 7.26 -3.48
CA PRO A 29 6.15 6.44 -2.30
C PRO A 29 7.55 6.74 -1.72
N LEU A 30 8.41 7.47 -2.41
CA LEU A 30 9.75 7.86 -1.98
C LEU A 30 9.99 9.35 -2.28
N ASP A 31 10.73 10.02 -1.40
CA ASP A 31 11.16 11.42 -1.57
C ASP A 31 12.48 11.52 -2.34
N ILE A 32 12.53 10.82 -3.47
CA ILE A 32 13.64 10.84 -4.43
C ILE A 32 13.06 10.74 -5.85
N PRO A 33 13.82 11.15 -6.88
CA PRO A 33 13.41 10.90 -8.26
C PRO A 33 13.16 9.40 -8.51
N ILE A 34 11.99 9.07 -9.05
CA ILE A 34 11.62 7.68 -9.35
C ILE A 34 12.33 7.24 -10.62
N ILE A 35 13.42 6.50 -10.45
CA ILE A 35 14.17 5.85 -11.51
C ILE A 35 14.00 4.34 -11.33
N LEU A 36 13.48 3.66 -12.36
CA LEU A 36 13.22 2.24 -12.28
C LEU A 36 14.51 1.42 -12.54
N SER A 37 14.67 0.34 -11.78
CA SER A 37 15.64 -0.74 -12.02
C SER A 37 14.99 -2.02 -12.47
N GLY A 38 13.69 -2.16 -12.29
CA GLY A 38 12.86 -3.26 -12.78
C GLY A 38 11.45 -2.77 -13.11
N THR A 39 10.88 -3.32 -14.17
CA THR A 39 9.55 -2.96 -14.67
C THR A 39 8.53 -4.06 -14.44
N TYR A 40 7.25 -3.70 -14.44
CA TYR A 40 6.15 -4.66 -14.37
C TYR A 40 6.19 -5.61 -15.58
N GLY A 41 5.98 -6.90 -15.32
CA GLY A 41 5.98 -7.93 -16.37
C GLY A 41 7.37 -8.34 -16.86
N GLU A 42 8.46 -7.80 -16.32
CA GLU A 42 9.82 -8.21 -16.64
C GLU A 42 10.04 -9.69 -16.28
N LEU A 43 10.61 -10.46 -17.20
CA LEU A 43 10.91 -11.88 -16.97
C LEU A 43 12.07 -12.02 -15.96
N ARG A 44 11.82 -12.70 -14.87
CA ARG A 44 12.82 -13.13 -13.88
C ARG A 44 13.10 -14.62 -14.06
N SER A 45 14.03 -15.16 -13.32
CA SER A 45 14.48 -16.57 -13.48
C SER A 45 13.36 -17.60 -13.36
N ASN A 46 12.31 -17.33 -12.60
CA ASN A 46 11.21 -18.28 -12.30
C ASN A 46 9.82 -17.65 -12.25
N HIS A 47 9.67 -16.36 -12.52
CA HIS A 47 8.38 -15.67 -12.51
C HIS A 47 8.44 -14.35 -13.30
N PHE A 48 7.29 -13.75 -13.59
CA PHE A 48 7.20 -12.38 -14.06
C PHE A 48 7.18 -11.41 -12.88
N HIS A 49 7.91 -10.31 -13.01
CA HIS A 49 7.92 -9.25 -11.99
C HIS A 49 6.55 -8.59 -11.87
N SER A 50 5.93 -8.68 -10.70
CA SER A 50 4.57 -8.19 -10.44
C SER A 50 4.53 -6.76 -9.89
N GLY A 51 5.60 -6.00 -10.04
CA GLY A 51 5.72 -4.64 -9.54
C GLY A 51 6.73 -3.80 -10.31
N ILE A 52 7.19 -2.75 -9.69
CA ILE A 52 8.30 -1.91 -10.17
C ILE A 52 9.37 -1.85 -9.09
N ASP A 53 10.64 -1.93 -9.49
CA ASP A 53 11.78 -1.71 -8.60
C ASP A 53 12.29 -0.28 -8.77
N VAL A 54 12.42 0.46 -7.68
CA VAL A 54 12.93 1.84 -7.68
C VAL A 54 14.38 1.86 -7.23
N LYS A 55 15.25 2.50 -8.01
CA LYS A 55 16.67 2.70 -7.66
C LYS A 55 16.82 3.61 -6.45
N THR A 56 17.32 3.06 -5.35
CA THR A 56 17.66 3.81 -4.14
C THR A 56 19.14 4.20 -4.07
N LYS A 57 19.90 3.98 -5.14
CA LYS A 57 21.38 4.21 -5.21
C LYS A 57 22.14 3.48 -4.10
N GLY A 58 21.66 2.30 -3.69
CA GLY A 58 22.26 1.51 -2.60
C GLY A 58 21.97 2.05 -1.19
N ILE A 59 21.16 3.09 -1.06
CA ILE A 59 20.80 3.67 0.24
C ILE A 59 19.63 2.87 0.83
N GLN A 60 19.84 2.35 2.04
CA GLN A 60 18.79 1.73 2.83
C GLN A 60 18.24 2.71 3.88
N GLY A 61 16.99 2.54 4.25
CA GLY A 61 16.35 3.33 5.31
C GLY A 61 15.77 4.65 4.83
N LEU A 62 15.59 4.82 3.52
CA LEU A 62 14.80 5.94 2.99
C LEU A 62 13.36 5.82 3.47
N SER A 63 12.75 6.93 3.84
CA SER A 63 11.35 6.97 4.24
C SER A 63 10.46 6.50 3.08
N VAL A 64 9.57 5.56 3.37
CA VAL A 64 8.55 5.07 2.44
C VAL A 64 7.21 5.64 2.86
N TYR A 65 6.56 6.33 1.94
CA TYR A 65 5.29 7.03 2.16
C TYR A 65 4.12 6.25 1.58
N SER A 66 2.97 6.35 2.23
CA SER A 66 1.73 5.84 1.67
C SER A 66 1.36 6.61 0.40
N TYR A 67 1.19 5.89 -0.70
CA TYR A 67 0.80 6.41 -2.01
C TYR A 67 -0.51 7.21 -1.97
N ALA A 68 -1.45 6.73 -1.15
CA ALA A 68 -2.75 7.36 -0.93
C ALA A 68 -3.27 7.00 0.47
N SER A 69 -4.31 7.68 0.93
CA SER A 69 -4.99 7.32 2.18
C SER A 69 -5.65 5.95 2.06
N GLY A 70 -5.75 5.23 3.19
CA GLY A 70 -6.33 3.91 3.25
C GLY A 70 -6.12 3.22 4.59
N TYR A 71 -6.14 1.89 4.61
CA TYR A 71 -5.82 1.10 5.80
C TYR A 71 -4.96 -0.11 5.45
N VAL A 72 -4.14 -0.53 6.40
CA VAL A 72 -3.31 -1.73 6.24
C VAL A 72 -4.21 -2.95 6.25
N SER A 73 -4.27 -3.67 5.12
CA SER A 73 -5.10 -4.86 4.93
C SER A 73 -4.35 -6.17 5.16
N ARG A 74 -3.02 -6.15 5.02
CA ARG A 74 -2.15 -7.32 5.24
C ARG A 74 -0.74 -6.88 5.59
N ILE A 75 -0.12 -7.62 6.50
CA ILE A 75 1.32 -7.54 6.79
C ILE A 75 1.90 -8.94 6.68
N LYS A 76 3.00 -9.07 5.95
CA LYS A 76 3.75 -10.32 5.84
C LYS A 76 5.23 -10.09 6.09
N ILE A 77 5.84 -10.97 6.88
CA ILE A 77 7.28 -11.03 7.13
C ILE A 77 7.73 -12.46 6.89
N SER A 78 8.68 -12.64 5.98
CA SER A 78 9.25 -13.93 5.62
C SER A 78 10.74 -13.77 5.29
N HIS A 79 11.52 -14.86 5.41
CA HIS A 79 12.94 -14.85 5.03
C HIS A 79 13.15 -14.78 3.52
N GLY A 80 12.16 -15.19 2.72
CA GLY A 80 12.22 -15.18 1.26
C GLY A 80 11.11 -14.35 0.62
N GLY A 81 11.14 -14.25 -0.71
CA GLY A 81 10.15 -13.52 -1.49
C GLY A 81 10.17 -12.01 -1.19
N TYR A 82 9.05 -11.43 -0.81
CA TYR A 82 8.93 -10.00 -0.51
C TYR A 82 9.60 -9.55 0.80
N GLY A 83 10.13 -10.47 1.61
CA GLY A 83 10.70 -10.14 2.90
C GLY A 83 9.66 -9.50 3.83
N LYS A 84 9.89 -8.26 4.26
CA LYS A 84 8.88 -7.46 4.96
C LYS A 84 8.02 -6.75 3.93
N ALA A 85 6.73 -7.07 3.91
CA ALA A 85 5.75 -6.50 2.99
C ALA A 85 4.54 -5.92 3.71
N LEU A 86 4.04 -4.79 3.20
CA LEU A 86 2.89 -4.05 3.69
C LEU A 86 1.89 -3.87 2.54
N TYR A 87 0.63 -4.17 2.80
CA TYR A 87 -0.47 -4.02 1.85
C TYR A 87 -1.45 -3.00 2.39
N ILE A 88 -1.76 -1.99 1.59
CA ILE A 88 -2.70 -0.92 1.95
C ILE A 88 -3.85 -0.93 0.97
N LYS A 89 -5.06 -1.09 1.48
CA LYS A 89 -6.30 -0.98 0.70
C LYS A 89 -6.81 0.45 0.74
N HIS A 90 -7.16 0.96 -0.43
CA HIS A 90 -7.61 2.33 -0.65
C HIS A 90 -9.12 2.42 -0.88
N PRO A 91 -9.73 3.59 -0.67
CA PRO A 91 -11.18 3.79 -0.86
C PRO A 91 -11.69 3.52 -2.28
N ASP A 92 -10.82 3.64 -3.29
CA ASP A 92 -11.15 3.34 -4.69
C ASP A 92 -11.14 1.83 -5.01
N GLY A 93 -10.93 0.98 -3.99
CA GLY A 93 -10.87 -0.48 -4.12
C GLY A 93 -9.50 -1.02 -4.53
N THR A 94 -8.55 -0.17 -4.88
CA THR A 94 -7.18 -0.61 -5.20
C THR A 94 -6.38 -0.99 -3.95
N THR A 95 -5.31 -1.75 -4.15
CA THR A 95 -4.37 -2.10 -3.07
C THR A 95 -2.95 -1.83 -3.54
N THR A 96 -2.21 -1.04 -2.76
CA THR A 96 -0.76 -0.88 -2.97
C THR A 96 0.02 -1.86 -2.12
N VAL A 97 1.12 -2.38 -2.67
CA VAL A 97 2.03 -3.32 -2.01
C VAL A 97 3.41 -2.69 -1.93
N TYR A 98 3.96 -2.65 -0.73
CA TYR A 98 5.32 -2.20 -0.45
C TYR A 98 6.12 -3.39 0.04
N ALA A 99 7.15 -3.77 -0.70
CA ALA A 99 7.97 -4.94 -0.44
C ALA A 99 9.41 -4.57 -0.11
N HIS A 100 10.22 -5.56 0.30
CA HIS A 100 11.64 -5.43 0.59
C HIS A 100 11.94 -4.32 1.61
N LEU A 101 11.05 -4.15 2.59
CA LEU A 101 11.18 -3.12 3.63
C LEU A 101 12.22 -3.53 4.68
N LYS A 102 13.02 -2.56 5.14
CA LYS A 102 13.97 -2.75 6.25
C LYS A 102 13.23 -2.84 7.59
N LYS A 103 12.30 -1.91 7.80
CA LYS A 103 11.44 -1.83 8.99
C LYS A 103 10.15 -1.08 8.67
N PHE A 104 9.13 -1.29 9.46
CA PHE A 104 7.91 -0.48 9.40
C PHE A 104 8.06 0.82 10.21
N SER A 105 7.11 1.75 10.04
CA SER A 105 7.00 2.93 10.92
C SER A 105 6.73 2.49 12.37
N SER A 106 7.05 3.34 13.34
CA SER A 106 6.92 3.00 14.76
C SER A 106 5.51 2.55 15.14
N LYS A 107 4.49 3.14 14.55
CA LYS A 107 3.08 2.78 14.72
C LYS A 107 2.81 1.33 14.30
N ILE A 108 3.25 0.95 13.10
CA ILE A 108 3.04 -0.39 12.54
C ILE A 108 3.97 -1.41 13.20
N GLU A 109 5.22 -1.06 13.42
CA GLU A 109 6.24 -1.92 14.05
C GLU A 109 5.81 -2.40 15.44
N LYS A 110 5.17 -1.53 16.24
CA LYS A 110 4.66 -1.89 17.57
C LYS A 110 3.62 -3.02 17.49
N ILE A 111 2.72 -2.97 16.51
CA ILE A 111 1.70 -4.01 16.31
C ILE A 111 2.34 -5.30 15.82
N VAL A 112 3.28 -5.19 14.86
CA VAL A 112 4.03 -6.33 14.33
C VAL A 112 4.76 -7.08 15.45
N LYS A 113 5.54 -6.37 16.25
CA LYS A 113 6.28 -6.96 17.38
C LYS A 113 5.35 -7.65 18.38
N SER A 114 4.25 -7.01 18.75
CA SER A 114 3.25 -7.62 19.63
C SER A 114 2.73 -8.96 19.06
N ARG A 115 2.49 -9.05 17.76
CA ARG A 115 2.07 -10.28 17.09
C ARG A 115 3.18 -11.32 17.01
N GLN A 116 4.43 -10.91 16.73
CA GLN A 116 5.60 -11.78 16.72
C GLN A 116 5.84 -12.42 18.09
N TYR A 117 5.85 -11.62 19.16
CA TYR A 117 6.00 -12.13 20.53
C TYR A 117 4.88 -13.10 20.93
N LYS A 118 3.63 -12.75 20.60
CA LYS A 118 2.50 -13.66 20.89
C LYS A 118 2.57 -14.97 20.16
N ARG A 119 3.16 -15.02 18.96
CA ARG A 119 3.32 -16.23 18.14
C ARG A 119 4.67 -16.92 18.34
N GLU A 120 5.58 -16.31 19.12
CA GLU A 120 6.95 -16.77 19.30
C GLU A 120 7.66 -17.04 17.96
N SER A 121 7.37 -16.20 16.95
CA SER A 121 7.87 -16.36 15.59
C SER A 121 8.27 -15.02 14.98
N TYR A 122 9.42 -15.01 14.33
CA TYR A 122 9.84 -13.87 13.51
C TYR A 122 9.00 -13.75 12.24
N GLU A 123 8.75 -14.88 11.57
CA GLU A 123 7.90 -14.92 10.39
C GLU A 123 6.44 -14.89 10.79
N ILE A 124 5.75 -13.90 10.29
CA ILE A 124 4.31 -13.75 10.55
C ILE A 124 3.59 -13.26 9.29
N GLU A 125 2.35 -13.66 9.21
CA GLU A 125 1.39 -13.11 8.28
C GLU A 125 0.07 -12.90 9.01
N PHE A 126 -0.50 -11.70 8.88
CA PHE A 126 -1.79 -11.40 9.47
C PHE A 126 -2.52 -10.30 8.70
N PHE A 127 -3.82 -10.27 8.89
CA PHE A 127 -4.75 -9.38 8.25
C PHE A 127 -5.40 -8.51 9.34
N PRO A 128 -4.97 -7.24 9.51
CA PRO A 128 -5.65 -6.32 10.41
C PRO A 128 -7.11 -6.15 10.01
N LYS A 129 -7.98 -5.87 10.98
CA LYS A 129 -9.36 -5.53 10.69
C LYS A 129 -9.41 -4.22 9.89
N GLU A 130 -10.47 -4.03 9.15
CA GLU A 130 -10.70 -2.79 8.43
C GLU A 130 -10.59 -1.60 9.39
N ASN A 131 -9.79 -0.60 9.00
CA ASN A 131 -9.48 0.59 9.79
C ASN A 131 -8.76 0.37 11.14
N GLU A 132 -8.29 -0.83 11.46
CA GLU A 132 -7.44 -1.08 12.65
C GLU A 132 -6.13 -0.30 12.57
N ILE A 133 -5.55 -0.20 11.37
CA ILE A 133 -4.34 0.56 11.09
C ILE A 133 -4.61 1.47 9.88
N SER A 134 -5.22 2.62 10.15
CA SER A 134 -5.45 3.64 9.12
C SER A 134 -4.17 4.38 8.79
N VAL A 135 -3.99 4.77 7.54
CA VAL A 135 -2.88 5.56 7.04
C VAL A 135 -3.38 6.71 6.18
N LEU A 136 -2.69 7.84 6.25
CA LEU A 136 -2.98 9.00 5.41
C LEU A 136 -2.06 9.00 4.18
N LYS A 137 -2.50 9.64 3.11
CA LYS A 137 -1.63 9.97 1.97
C LYS A 137 -0.37 10.68 2.49
N ASN A 138 0.79 10.27 2.00
CA ASN A 138 2.09 10.84 2.39
C ASN A 138 2.49 10.58 3.85
N GLU A 139 1.81 9.68 4.58
CA GLU A 139 2.25 9.22 5.89
C GLU A 139 3.46 8.28 5.73
N ILE A 140 4.50 8.42 6.59
CA ILE A 140 5.61 7.47 6.63
C ILE A 140 5.10 6.15 7.19
N ILE A 141 5.11 5.11 6.36
CA ILE A 141 4.62 3.76 6.70
C ILE A 141 5.73 2.77 6.96
N ALA A 142 6.91 3.00 6.37
CA ALA A 142 8.04 2.09 6.44
C ALA A 142 9.35 2.79 6.04
N PHE A 143 10.43 2.00 6.00
CA PHE A 143 11.75 2.40 5.52
C PHE A 143 12.28 1.37 4.53
N SER A 144 12.91 1.83 3.44
CA SER A 144 13.42 1.00 2.37
C SER A 144 14.49 0.02 2.87
N GLY A 145 14.43 -1.21 2.39
CA GLY A 145 15.47 -2.20 2.58
C GLY A 145 16.41 -2.30 1.38
N ASN A 146 17.08 -3.43 1.30
CA ASN A 146 17.86 -3.86 0.17
C ASN A 146 17.21 -5.11 -0.44
N THR A 147 17.24 -5.22 -1.74
CA THR A 147 16.84 -6.39 -2.51
C THR A 147 18.06 -7.15 -2.98
#